data_8f77be1d5a16f217371e1a8f3752371f
#
_entry.id   8f77be1d5a16f217371e1a8f3752371f
#
_cell.length_a   1.000
_cell.length_b   1.000
_cell.length_c   1.000
_cell.angle_alpha   90.00
_cell.angle_beta   90.00
_cell.angle_gamma   90.00
#
_symmetry.space_group_name_H-M   'P 1'
#
loop_
_entity.id
_entity.type
_entity.pdbx_description
1 polymer ?
#
loop_
_entity_poly.entity_id
_entity_poly.type
_entity_poly.pdbx_seq_one_letter_code
_entity_poly.pdbx_strand_id
1 'polypeptide(L)'
;MKKLFFLIAASFFLTSVDAQITERERPAEWQHLVKGARFMDRFLPMPDGIQIKGIWGTDSVLNRYVDNGIELPGVSFWGGNILQDTDGKYHLFVCGWPEDSPKGHMFWSNSTVFHAVSDRLEGPLKIQNSVGKGHNPEAFQLKDGRVVVYVIDGYYIADGVDSKVWTYGKFSFDSRDRKIIEGLSNLTFARRQDDSYLMVCRGGGVWISKDGLSPYMQLTDKRVYPDVEGRFEDPVVWRDELQYHLIVNDWLGRIAFYQRSKDGVHWVTEQGEAYVPGVSFHKDGAVEHWFKYERPKVFQDEKGRAVQMNFAVIDTIKWNDLPNDKHSSKNISIPLNKGMLLSVLNEEEITPSTRTIEVKIAAESGFNPQTDVDVKSLRFGSFTEVNFGRGCKPVKTKVSGKDLIVVFKAKGSGITSDEFAPKMIGKDKKGNMLYGYARLPYVNYRPALLSARRPLFDKEKGGLKVEIQNFGLSASEPTEVEVICNGSSQRRIALKTLQPYEIECLMFDSDMLLSDDNASYEVVFFQEGKEVERNKF
;
A
#
# COMPACT_ATOMS: atom_id res chain seq x y z
N MET A 1 0.19 -64.36 34.52
CA MET A 1 -0.31 -63.74 33.27
C MET A 1 0.17 -62.30 33.22
N LYS A 2 1.27 -62.04 32.48
CA LYS A 2 1.84 -60.69 32.31
C LYS A 2 1.24 -60.11 31.04
N LYS A 3 0.52 -58.96 31.18
CA LYS A 3 0.02 -58.19 30.04
C LYS A 3 1.14 -57.25 29.55
N LEU A 4 1.56 -57.47 28.32
CA LEU A 4 2.55 -56.65 27.61
C LEU A 4 1.79 -55.46 26.97
N PHE A 5 2.06 -54.23 27.40
CA PHE A 5 1.59 -53.00 26.75
C PHE A 5 2.56 -52.64 25.64
N PHE A 6 2.11 -52.71 24.38
CA PHE A 6 2.82 -52.11 23.24
C PHE A 6 2.49 -50.61 23.18
N LEU A 7 3.46 -49.77 23.45
CA LEU A 7 3.40 -48.35 23.13
C LEU A 7 3.78 -48.19 21.65
N ILE A 8 2.80 -47.84 20.81
CA ILE A 8 3.06 -47.39 19.44
C ILE A 8 3.40 -45.91 19.53
N ALA A 9 4.69 -45.61 19.41
CA ALA A 9 5.14 -44.22 19.19
C ALA A 9 4.84 -43.84 17.73
N ALA A 10 3.77 -43.08 17.52
CA ALA A 10 3.51 -42.45 16.24
C ALA A 10 4.49 -41.28 16.08
N SER A 11 5.57 -41.48 15.33
CA SER A 11 6.47 -40.44 14.85
C SER A 11 5.72 -39.62 13.83
N PHE A 12 5.20 -38.47 14.25
CA PHE A 12 4.80 -37.42 13.30
C PHE A 12 6.06 -36.90 12.61
N PHE A 13 6.35 -37.36 11.43
CA PHE A 13 7.20 -36.68 10.49
C PHE A 13 6.43 -35.40 10.05
N LEU A 14 6.72 -34.29 10.68
CA LEU A 14 6.47 -32.98 10.12
C LEU A 14 7.41 -32.85 8.91
N THR A 15 6.92 -33.27 7.74
CA THR A 15 7.52 -32.82 6.49
C THR A 15 7.27 -31.32 6.44
N SER A 16 8.30 -30.52 6.72
CA SER A 16 8.35 -29.15 6.31
C SER A 16 8.20 -29.15 4.80
N VAL A 17 7.01 -28.81 4.31
CA VAL A 17 6.85 -28.46 2.90
C VAL A 17 7.63 -27.16 2.75
N ASP A 18 8.88 -27.28 2.30
CA ASP A 18 9.66 -26.10 1.90
C ASP A 18 8.83 -25.38 0.84
N ALA A 19 8.41 -24.16 1.18
CA ALA A 19 7.58 -23.38 0.30
C ALA A 19 8.40 -23.02 -0.95
N GLN A 20 8.16 -23.77 -2.02
CA GLN A 20 8.89 -23.64 -3.27
C GLN A 20 8.57 -22.29 -3.91
N ILE A 21 9.61 -21.56 -4.32
CA ILE A 21 9.45 -20.37 -5.14
C ILE A 21 8.96 -20.79 -6.52
N THR A 22 7.85 -20.21 -6.95
CA THR A 22 7.23 -20.51 -8.23
C THR A 22 6.89 -19.20 -8.92
N GLU A 23 7.51 -18.93 -10.09
CA GLU A 23 7.15 -17.77 -10.91
C GLU A 23 5.66 -17.84 -11.26
N ARG A 24 4.93 -16.75 -11.01
CA ARG A 24 3.50 -16.70 -11.32
C ARG A 24 3.27 -16.53 -12.81
N GLU A 25 2.31 -17.28 -13.33
CA GLU A 25 1.80 -17.04 -14.67
C GLU A 25 1.17 -15.65 -14.73
N ARG A 26 1.45 -14.94 -15.80
CA ARG A 26 0.86 -13.62 -16.05
C ARG A 26 -0.30 -13.76 -17.02
N PRO A 27 -1.39 -13.02 -16.80
CA PRO A 27 -2.47 -12.95 -17.79
C PRO A 27 -1.92 -12.65 -19.19
N ALA A 28 -2.34 -13.41 -20.19
CA ALA A 28 -1.78 -13.31 -21.55
C ALA A 28 -1.92 -11.90 -22.16
N GLU A 29 -2.97 -11.17 -21.77
CA GLU A 29 -3.20 -9.80 -22.20
C GLU A 29 -2.13 -8.82 -21.71
N TRP A 30 -1.40 -9.12 -20.61
CA TRP A 30 -0.35 -8.22 -20.11
C TRP A 30 0.82 -8.03 -21.07
N GLN A 31 1.00 -8.93 -22.04
CA GLN A 31 1.98 -8.74 -23.12
C GLN A 31 1.66 -7.53 -24.02
N HIS A 32 0.41 -7.07 -24.02
CA HIS A 32 -0.07 -5.92 -24.81
C HIS A 32 -0.07 -4.59 -24.05
N LEU A 33 0.36 -4.60 -22.78
CA LEU A 33 0.47 -3.39 -21.98
C LEU A 33 1.55 -2.46 -22.56
N VAL A 34 1.18 -1.18 -22.72
CA VAL A 34 2.12 -0.17 -23.23
C VAL A 34 3.01 0.37 -22.12
N LYS A 35 4.13 0.99 -22.47
CA LYS A 35 5.02 1.63 -21.49
C LYS A 35 4.27 2.73 -20.72
N GLY A 36 4.35 2.69 -19.38
CA GLY A 36 3.59 3.53 -18.45
C GLY A 36 2.30 2.89 -17.95
N ALA A 37 1.94 1.71 -18.48
CA ALA A 37 0.81 0.93 -18.00
C ALA A 37 1.08 0.33 -16.62
N ARG A 38 2.24 -0.30 -16.46
CA ARG A 38 2.66 -0.97 -15.23
C ARG A 38 3.21 0.02 -14.22
N PHE A 39 3.04 -0.25 -12.94
CA PHE A 39 3.73 0.54 -11.93
C PHE A 39 5.26 0.44 -12.10
N MET A 40 5.79 -0.74 -12.43
CA MET A 40 7.24 -0.93 -12.62
C MET A 40 7.85 -0.04 -13.72
N ASP A 41 7.07 0.45 -14.65
CA ASP A 41 7.55 1.39 -15.67
C ASP A 41 7.98 2.75 -15.08
N ARG A 42 7.62 3.03 -13.82
CA ARG A 42 7.94 4.27 -13.10
C ARG A 42 9.33 4.28 -12.49
N PHE A 43 9.99 3.10 -12.35
CA PHE A 43 11.36 3.06 -11.85
C PHE A 43 12.30 3.79 -12.80
N LEU A 44 13.17 4.62 -12.22
CA LEU A 44 14.18 5.39 -12.92
C LEU A 44 15.55 4.77 -12.67
N PRO A 45 16.54 5.02 -13.57
CA PRO A 45 17.89 4.56 -13.33
C PRO A 45 18.45 5.12 -12.02
N MET A 46 19.06 4.25 -11.23
CA MET A 46 19.84 4.67 -10.06
C MET A 46 21.05 5.50 -10.51
N PRO A 47 21.50 6.46 -9.70
CA PRO A 47 22.73 7.20 -9.99
C PRO A 47 23.93 6.23 -10.13
N ASP A 48 24.92 6.64 -10.91
CA ASP A 48 26.19 5.92 -10.96
C ASP A 48 26.87 6.00 -9.59
N GLY A 49 27.43 4.88 -9.14
CA GLY A 49 28.02 4.77 -7.83
C GLY A 49 29.41 4.14 -7.82
N ILE A 50 29.95 3.96 -6.65
CA ILE A 50 31.23 3.28 -6.45
C ILE A 50 30.98 1.77 -6.43
N GLN A 51 31.60 1.03 -7.33
CA GLN A 51 31.50 -0.43 -7.36
C GLN A 51 32.17 -1.05 -6.14
N ILE A 52 31.46 -1.89 -5.42
CA ILE A 52 32.00 -2.64 -4.29
C ILE A 52 32.83 -3.83 -4.80
N LYS A 53 33.93 -4.10 -4.11
CA LYS A 53 34.71 -5.33 -4.28
C LYS A 53 34.60 -6.14 -2.98
N GLY A 54 34.25 -7.41 -3.09
CA GLY A 54 34.36 -8.34 -1.98
C GLY A 54 33.06 -8.72 -1.29
N ILE A 55 32.87 -8.37 -0.05
CA ILE A 55 31.96 -8.93 0.95
C ILE A 55 30.49 -9.08 0.53
N TRP A 56 29.99 -8.20 -0.34
CA TRP A 56 28.57 -8.11 -0.63
C TRP A 56 28.13 -8.99 -1.78
N GLY A 57 27.23 -9.92 -1.52
CA GLY A 57 26.50 -10.70 -2.50
C GLY A 57 27.30 -11.80 -3.18
N THR A 58 26.70 -12.37 -4.16
CA THR A 58 27.23 -13.48 -4.96
C THR A 58 27.68 -13.02 -6.32
N ASP A 59 28.30 -13.93 -7.07
CA ASP A 59 28.63 -13.74 -8.49
C ASP A 59 27.39 -13.53 -9.37
N SER A 60 26.18 -13.82 -8.85
CA SER A 60 24.90 -13.57 -9.53
C SER A 60 24.45 -12.11 -9.47
N VAL A 61 24.99 -11.31 -8.55
CA VAL A 61 24.69 -9.87 -8.44
C VAL A 61 25.74 -9.11 -9.22
N LEU A 62 25.32 -8.51 -10.35
CA LEU A 62 26.19 -7.73 -11.21
C LEU A 62 26.30 -6.29 -10.70
N ASN A 63 27.51 -5.70 -10.81
CA ASN A 63 27.76 -4.27 -10.57
C ASN A 63 27.10 -3.72 -9.28
N ARG A 64 27.65 -4.05 -8.15
CA ARG A 64 27.19 -3.52 -6.86
C ARG A 64 27.76 -2.13 -6.61
N TYR A 65 26.93 -1.23 -6.08
CA TYR A 65 27.28 0.16 -5.81
C TYR A 65 27.03 0.49 -4.33
N VAL A 66 27.99 1.18 -3.70
CA VAL A 66 27.98 1.52 -2.26
C VAL A 66 27.36 2.87 -1.93
N ASP A 67 27.04 3.69 -2.91
CA ASP A 67 26.50 5.03 -2.69
C ASP A 67 24.97 5.08 -2.79
N ASN A 68 24.32 3.93 -2.70
CA ASN A 68 22.88 3.75 -2.73
C ASN A 68 22.39 2.97 -1.51
N GLY A 69 21.34 3.47 -0.86
CA GLY A 69 20.74 2.82 0.31
C GLY A 69 21.71 2.77 1.50
N ILE A 70 21.75 1.62 2.19
CA ILE A 70 22.65 1.39 3.31
C ILE A 70 23.36 0.04 3.16
N GLU A 71 24.67 0.08 3.34
CA GLU A 71 25.56 -1.07 3.40
C GLU A 71 26.59 -0.88 4.49
N LEU A 72 26.92 -1.96 5.20
CA LEU A 72 28.01 -2.02 6.15
C LEU A 72 28.59 -3.43 6.14
N PRO A 73 29.93 -3.60 5.99
CA PRO A 73 30.56 -4.91 6.07
C PRO A 73 30.21 -5.65 7.36
N GLY A 74 29.85 -6.93 7.25
CA GLY A 74 29.49 -7.77 8.39
C GLY A 74 28.10 -7.54 8.96
N VAL A 75 27.24 -6.77 8.29
CA VAL A 75 25.85 -6.51 8.71
C VAL A 75 24.89 -6.73 7.56
N SER A 76 23.92 -7.59 7.75
CA SER A 76 22.75 -7.73 6.90
C SER A 76 21.69 -6.69 7.27
N PHE A 77 21.09 -6.00 6.27
CA PHE A 77 20.03 -5.03 6.48
C PHE A 77 18.72 -5.48 5.84
N TRP A 78 17.59 -5.09 6.46
CA TRP A 78 16.27 -5.48 5.97
C TRP A 78 15.20 -4.45 6.28
N GLY A 79 14.27 -4.22 5.32
CA GLY A 79 13.14 -3.32 5.49
C GLY A 79 13.54 -1.86 5.70
N GLY A 80 12.59 -1.10 6.24
CA GLY A 80 12.82 0.29 6.61
C GLY A 80 12.43 1.31 5.55
N ASN A 81 12.06 2.51 6.04
CA ASN A 81 11.69 3.65 5.21
C ASN A 81 12.38 4.93 5.66
N ILE A 82 12.34 5.92 4.78
CA ILE A 82 12.97 7.22 4.99
C ILE A 82 11.90 8.25 5.40
N LEU A 83 12.23 9.06 6.41
CA LEU A 83 11.58 10.33 6.73
C LEU A 83 12.54 11.47 6.39
N GLN A 84 11.99 12.65 6.08
CA GLN A 84 12.77 13.87 5.92
C GLN A 84 12.51 14.81 7.10
N ASP A 85 13.55 15.41 7.67
CA ASP A 85 13.42 16.40 8.71
C ASP A 85 13.30 17.83 8.14
N THR A 86 13.15 18.80 9.03
CA THR A 86 13.06 20.23 8.67
C THR A 86 14.38 20.81 8.15
N ASP A 87 15.51 20.18 8.44
CA ASP A 87 16.83 20.57 7.95
C ASP A 87 17.12 19.99 6.55
N GLY A 88 16.16 19.21 6.01
CA GLY A 88 16.25 18.60 4.69
C GLY A 88 17.06 17.30 4.67
N LYS A 89 17.50 16.79 5.80
CA LYS A 89 18.19 15.49 5.90
C LYS A 89 17.20 14.33 5.80
N TYR A 90 17.74 13.21 5.35
CA TYR A 90 16.99 11.97 5.15
C TYR A 90 17.35 10.96 6.23
N HIS A 91 16.36 10.44 6.94
CA HIS A 91 16.47 9.57 8.10
C HIS A 91 15.86 8.21 7.77
N LEU A 92 16.69 7.20 7.60
CA LEU A 92 16.27 5.81 7.38
C LEU A 92 16.18 5.08 8.72
N PHE A 93 15.04 4.46 8.98
CA PHE A 93 14.86 3.50 10.06
C PHE A 93 14.86 2.10 9.47
N VAL A 94 15.90 1.32 9.71
CA VAL A 94 16.19 0.04 9.07
C VAL A 94 16.57 -1.00 10.12
N CYS A 95 16.16 -2.25 9.95
CA CYS A 95 16.67 -3.30 10.84
C CYS A 95 17.87 -4.02 10.23
N GLY A 96 18.72 -4.57 11.09
CA GLY A 96 19.88 -5.34 10.69
C GLY A 96 20.36 -6.28 11.79
N TRP A 97 21.20 -7.24 11.40
CA TRP A 97 21.84 -8.22 12.27
C TRP A 97 23.23 -8.56 11.73
N PRO A 98 24.15 -9.06 12.59
CA PRO A 98 25.48 -9.47 12.13
C PRO A 98 25.43 -10.63 11.13
N GLU A 99 26.24 -10.59 10.08
CA GLU A 99 26.34 -11.66 9.07
C GLU A 99 26.93 -12.95 9.62
N ASP A 100 27.69 -12.90 10.70
CA ASP A 100 28.21 -14.07 11.43
C ASP A 100 27.17 -14.73 12.35
N SER A 101 25.93 -14.27 12.32
CA SER A 101 24.84 -14.79 13.15
C SER A 101 24.60 -16.27 12.92
N PRO A 102 24.33 -17.08 13.97
CA PRO A 102 24.31 -18.55 13.90
C PRO A 102 23.33 -19.16 12.89
N LYS A 103 22.38 -18.38 12.37
CA LYS A 103 21.35 -18.83 11.41
C LYS A 103 21.37 -18.03 10.10
N GLY A 104 22.43 -17.23 9.86
CA GLY A 104 22.48 -16.32 8.72
C GLY A 104 21.24 -15.43 8.66
N HIS A 105 20.62 -15.30 7.50
CA HIS A 105 19.39 -14.50 7.34
C HIS A 105 18.28 -14.89 8.30
N MET A 106 18.14 -16.17 8.63
CA MET A 106 17.09 -16.67 9.53
C MET A 106 17.29 -16.26 10.99
N PHE A 107 18.32 -15.48 11.30
CA PHE A 107 18.49 -14.80 12.59
C PHE A 107 17.68 -13.49 12.70
N TRP A 108 16.95 -13.12 11.69
CA TRP A 108 16.17 -11.88 11.56
C TRP A 108 15.32 -11.51 12.80
N SER A 109 14.81 -12.48 13.55
CA SER A 109 14.04 -12.25 14.78
C SER A 109 14.83 -11.56 15.89
N ASN A 110 16.17 -11.54 15.79
CA ASN A 110 17.07 -10.89 16.74
C ASN A 110 17.64 -9.56 16.21
N SER A 111 17.03 -9.02 15.16
CA SER A 111 17.50 -7.76 14.58
C SER A 111 17.36 -6.57 15.52
N THR A 112 18.24 -5.61 15.30
CA THR A 112 18.22 -4.28 15.90
C THR A 112 17.74 -3.28 14.85
N VAL A 113 16.88 -2.35 15.24
CA VAL A 113 16.51 -1.20 14.41
C VAL A 113 17.57 -0.12 14.58
N PHE A 114 18.11 0.33 13.46
CA PHE A 114 19.07 1.41 13.37
C PHE A 114 18.42 2.65 12.79
N HIS A 115 18.86 3.81 13.25
CA HIS A 115 18.61 5.10 12.67
C HIS A 115 19.86 5.53 11.90
N ALA A 116 19.71 5.75 10.58
CA ALA A 116 20.78 6.16 9.69
C ALA A 116 20.40 7.45 8.95
N VAL A 117 21.38 8.30 8.64
CA VAL A 117 21.16 9.65 8.08
C VAL A 117 22.02 9.87 6.83
N SER A 118 21.46 10.65 5.89
CA SER A 118 22.16 11.14 4.70
C SER A 118 21.68 12.54 4.33
N ASP A 119 22.51 13.29 3.61
CA ASP A 119 22.14 14.54 2.94
C ASP A 119 21.47 14.28 1.56
N ARG A 120 21.47 13.02 1.10
CA ARG A 120 20.89 12.58 -0.17
C ARG A 120 19.81 11.53 0.06
N LEU A 121 18.70 11.64 -0.65
CA LEU A 121 17.56 10.72 -0.53
C LEU A 121 17.93 9.27 -0.86
N GLU A 122 18.74 9.06 -1.89
CA GLU A 122 19.19 7.74 -2.32
C GLU A 122 20.30 7.16 -1.45
N GLY A 123 20.91 7.96 -0.58
CA GLY A 123 22.04 7.57 0.25
C GLY A 123 23.41 7.94 -0.36
N PRO A 124 24.53 7.35 0.10
CA PRO A 124 24.61 6.32 1.15
C PRO A 124 24.18 6.86 2.52
N LEU A 125 23.42 6.05 3.27
CA LEU A 125 22.98 6.40 4.61
C LEU A 125 23.97 5.85 5.65
N LYS A 126 24.25 6.62 6.69
CA LYS A 126 25.22 6.29 7.74
C LYS A 126 24.54 6.15 9.09
N ILE A 127 24.77 5.02 9.78
CA ILE A 127 24.19 4.77 11.10
C ILE A 127 24.64 5.84 12.09
N GLN A 128 23.69 6.42 12.80
CA GLN A 128 23.89 7.37 13.88
C GLN A 128 23.72 6.72 15.25
N ASN A 129 22.66 5.91 15.41
CA ASN A 129 22.34 5.23 16.66
C ASN A 129 21.44 4.01 16.40
N SER A 130 21.16 3.26 17.46
CA SER A 130 20.14 2.22 17.48
C SER A 130 18.87 2.72 18.16
N VAL A 131 17.72 2.33 17.65
CA VAL A 131 16.40 2.61 18.23
C VAL A 131 16.04 1.55 19.28
N GLY A 132 16.26 0.28 18.96
CA GLY A 132 15.96 -0.84 19.84
C GLY A 132 15.87 -2.16 19.08
N LYS A 133 15.47 -3.22 19.77
CA LYS A 133 15.22 -4.53 19.14
C LYS A 133 13.96 -4.50 18.30
N GLY A 134 13.97 -5.13 17.13
CA GLY A 134 12.79 -5.27 16.30
C GLY A 134 13.11 -5.56 14.84
N HIS A 135 12.11 -6.01 14.13
CA HIS A 135 12.20 -6.39 12.73
C HIS A 135 11.12 -5.70 11.89
N ASN A 136 11.39 -5.52 10.60
CA ASN A 136 10.49 -4.90 9.64
C ASN A 136 9.99 -3.49 10.06
N PRO A 137 10.89 -2.55 10.36
CA PRO A 137 10.51 -1.23 10.82
C PRO A 137 9.76 -0.44 9.72
N GLU A 138 8.81 0.38 10.18
CA GLU A 138 8.22 1.48 9.40
C GLU A 138 8.03 2.70 10.28
N ALA A 139 8.66 3.81 9.90
CA ALA A 139 8.57 5.06 10.61
C ALA A 139 7.50 5.98 10.01
N PHE A 140 6.75 6.66 10.86
CA PHE A 140 5.83 7.71 10.48
C PHE A 140 5.76 8.80 11.55
N GLN A 141 5.41 10.01 11.14
CA GLN A 141 5.33 11.15 12.03
C GLN A 141 3.88 11.42 12.42
N LEU A 142 3.63 11.59 13.72
CA LEU A 142 2.34 12.00 14.27
C LEU A 142 2.08 13.49 14.03
N LYS A 143 0.81 13.89 14.21
CA LYS A 143 0.38 15.29 14.08
C LYS A 143 1.15 16.26 14.99
N ASP A 144 1.52 15.80 16.18
CA ASP A 144 2.24 16.58 17.19
C ASP A 144 3.76 16.63 16.98
N GLY A 145 4.27 16.01 15.90
CA GLY A 145 5.68 15.99 15.53
C GLY A 145 6.46 14.79 16.07
N ARG A 146 5.89 14.03 17.01
CA ARG A 146 6.53 12.78 17.47
C ARG A 146 6.68 11.79 16.33
N VAL A 147 7.71 10.95 16.42
CA VAL A 147 8.00 9.90 15.45
C VAL A 147 7.72 8.54 16.06
N VAL A 148 6.96 7.74 15.33
CA VAL A 148 6.67 6.33 15.66
C VAL A 148 7.45 5.46 14.69
N VAL A 149 8.17 4.47 15.22
CA VAL A 149 8.83 3.42 14.45
C VAL A 149 8.17 2.10 14.79
N TYR A 150 7.27 1.64 13.94
CA TYR A 150 6.67 0.31 14.03
C TYR A 150 7.76 -0.76 13.93
N VAL A 151 7.61 -1.82 14.68
CA VAL A 151 8.32 -3.09 14.55
C VAL A 151 7.34 -4.24 14.75
N ILE A 152 7.70 -5.46 14.38
CA ILE A 152 6.86 -6.62 14.73
C ILE A 152 6.67 -6.65 16.26
N ASP A 153 5.42 -6.81 16.69
CA ASP A 153 4.95 -6.85 18.09
C ASP A 153 4.86 -5.50 18.83
N GLY A 154 5.16 -4.37 18.19
CA GLY A 154 5.02 -3.08 18.86
C GLY A 154 5.53 -1.87 18.07
N TYR A 155 5.93 -0.85 18.78
CA TYR A 155 6.55 0.35 18.22
C TYR A 155 7.50 1.01 19.20
N TYR A 156 8.39 1.84 18.68
CA TYR A 156 9.14 2.83 19.44
C TYR A 156 8.61 4.22 19.11
N ILE A 157 8.59 5.10 20.12
CA ILE A 157 8.16 6.49 19.96
C ILE A 157 9.18 7.45 20.57
N ALA A 158 9.39 8.58 19.91
CA ALA A 158 10.28 9.64 20.38
C ALA A 158 9.75 11.02 19.97
N ASP A 159 10.26 12.09 20.57
CA ASP A 159 9.80 13.46 20.35
C ASP A 159 10.17 14.04 18.97
N GLY A 160 11.10 13.39 18.27
CA GLY A 160 11.51 13.80 16.92
C GLY A 160 12.40 12.75 16.25
N VAL A 161 12.65 12.97 14.97
CA VAL A 161 13.38 12.03 14.12
C VAL A 161 14.83 11.80 14.55
N ASP A 162 15.49 12.84 15.13
CA ASP A 162 16.87 12.81 15.61
C ASP A 162 17.03 12.32 17.06
N SER A 163 15.94 11.87 17.69
CA SER A 163 15.97 11.43 19.08
C SER A 163 16.94 10.26 19.29
N LYS A 164 17.64 10.32 20.42
CA LYS A 164 18.52 9.24 20.91
C LYS A 164 17.82 8.36 21.96
N VAL A 165 16.65 8.79 22.43
CA VAL A 165 15.89 8.09 23.45
C VAL A 165 14.53 7.71 22.86
N TRP A 166 14.25 6.42 22.88
CA TRP A 166 13.03 5.83 22.31
C TRP A 166 12.30 5.04 23.39
N THR A 167 10.99 5.23 23.47
CA THR A 167 10.13 4.50 24.40
C THR A 167 9.37 3.41 23.64
N TYR A 168 9.45 2.18 24.12
CA TYR A 168 8.69 1.06 23.53
C TYR A 168 7.24 1.07 23.97
N GLY A 169 6.34 0.78 23.03
CA GLY A 169 4.89 0.65 23.26
C GLY A 169 4.27 -0.45 22.39
N LYS A 170 3.00 -0.73 22.62
CA LYS A 170 2.21 -1.67 21.80
C LYS A 170 0.96 -0.99 21.28
N PHE A 171 0.62 -1.26 20.03
CA PHE A 171 -0.66 -0.85 19.47
C PHE A 171 -1.82 -1.62 20.13
N SER A 172 -2.95 -0.98 20.22
CA SER A 172 -4.22 -1.58 20.59
C SER A 172 -5.07 -1.77 19.32
N PHE A 173 -5.72 -2.92 19.22
CA PHE A 173 -6.51 -3.30 18.05
C PHE A 173 -7.92 -3.70 18.49
N ASP A 174 -8.91 -3.21 17.75
CA ASP A 174 -10.30 -3.60 17.89
C ASP A 174 -10.79 -4.13 16.53
N SER A 175 -10.99 -5.42 16.44
CA SER A 175 -11.44 -6.07 15.20
C SER A 175 -12.87 -5.71 14.81
N ARG A 176 -13.62 -5.00 15.67
CA ARG A 176 -15.04 -4.71 15.49
C ARG A 176 -15.82 -5.99 15.16
N ASP A 177 -15.52 -7.04 15.93
CA ASP A 177 -16.13 -8.38 15.88
C ASP A 177 -15.87 -9.15 14.56
N ARG A 178 -14.95 -8.66 13.71
CA ARG A 178 -14.54 -9.32 12.48
C ARG A 178 -13.38 -10.29 12.73
N LYS A 179 -13.26 -11.27 11.85
CA LYS A 179 -12.09 -12.15 11.86
C LYS A 179 -10.85 -11.37 11.41
N ILE A 180 -9.77 -11.48 12.19
CA ILE A 180 -8.45 -10.99 11.78
C ILE A 180 -7.84 -12.00 10.82
N ILE A 181 -7.52 -11.55 9.60
CA ILE A 181 -6.97 -12.41 8.53
C ILE A 181 -5.44 -12.45 8.64
N GLU A 182 -4.86 -13.65 8.76
CA GLU A 182 -3.40 -13.91 8.77
C GLU A 182 -2.58 -13.10 9.78
N GLY A 183 -3.22 -12.57 10.82
CA GLY A 183 -2.53 -11.88 11.91
C GLY A 183 -2.11 -10.43 11.61
N LEU A 184 -1.59 -9.78 12.64
CA LEU A 184 -1.24 -8.36 12.67
C LEU A 184 0.28 -8.18 12.62
N SER A 185 0.89 -8.49 11.47
CA SER A 185 2.29 -8.24 11.21
C SER A 185 2.50 -7.49 9.89
N ASN A 186 3.73 -7.06 9.64
CA ASN A 186 4.11 -6.32 8.44
C ASN A 186 3.17 -5.14 8.17
N LEU A 187 2.87 -4.39 9.23
CA LEU A 187 1.97 -3.24 9.17
C LEU A 187 2.57 -2.13 8.31
N THR A 188 1.70 -1.40 7.61
CA THR A 188 2.06 -0.22 6.85
C THR A 188 1.01 0.86 7.05
N PHE A 189 1.42 2.14 7.04
CA PHE A 189 0.60 3.24 7.50
C PHE A 189 0.53 4.37 6.47
N ALA A 190 -0.64 4.98 6.33
CA ALA A 190 -0.84 6.21 5.56
C ALA A 190 -1.62 7.23 6.38
N ARG A 191 -1.09 8.46 6.47
CA ARG A 191 -1.80 9.58 7.11
C ARG A 191 -2.95 10.03 6.23
N ARG A 192 -4.14 10.18 6.83
CA ARG A 192 -5.37 10.63 6.17
C ARG A 192 -5.45 12.17 6.21
N GLN A 193 -6.43 12.73 5.49
CA GLN A 193 -6.62 14.20 5.38
C GLN A 193 -7.04 14.88 6.69
N ASP A 194 -7.54 14.14 7.66
CA ASP A 194 -7.94 14.61 8.99
C ASP A 194 -6.89 14.33 10.07
N ASP A 195 -5.69 13.93 9.65
CA ASP A 195 -4.58 13.51 10.49
C ASP A 195 -4.79 12.18 11.24
N SER A 196 -5.85 11.45 10.94
CA SER A 196 -6.00 10.05 11.34
C SER A 196 -5.11 9.14 10.48
N TYR A 197 -5.01 7.87 10.83
CA TYR A 197 -4.11 6.91 10.17
C TYR A 197 -4.86 5.70 9.65
N LEU A 198 -4.66 5.41 8.39
CA LEU A 198 -5.04 4.15 7.78
C LEU A 198 -3.85 3.18 7.90
N MET A 199 -4.14 1.95 8.26
CA MET A 199 -3.17 0.87 8.36
C MET A 199 -3.64 -0.32 7.53
N VAL A 200 -2.70 -0.97 6.83
CA VAL A 200 -2.91 -2.26 6.17
C VAL A 200 -1.97 -3.27 6.81
N CYS A 201 -2.49 -4.45 7.15
CA CYS A 201 -1.70 -5.53 7.72
C CYS A 201 -1.35 -6.61 6.67
N ARG A 202 -0.43 -7.51 7.00
CA ARG A 202 -0.01 -8.63 6.15
C ARG A 202 -1.17 -9.40 5.53
N GLY A 203 -2.22 -9.66 6.28
CA GLY A 203 -3.41 -10.37 5.80
C GLY A 203 -4.30 -9.56 4.86
N GLY A 204 -4.01 -8.29 4.63
CA GLY A 204 -4.80 -7.40 3.77
C GLY A 204 -6.04 -6.81 4.44
N GLY A 205 -6.13 -6.86 5.76
CA GLY A 205 -7.15 -6.12 6.51
C GLY A 205 -6.81 -4.64 6.58
N VAL A 206 -7.85 -3.77 6.46
CA VAL A 206 -7.72 -2.32 6.58
C VAL A 206 -8.25 -1.88 7.94
N TRP A 207 -7.48 -1.00 8.59
CA TRP A 207 -7.72 -0.51 9.93
C TRP A 207 -7.57 1.01 9.97
N ILE A 208 -8.31 1.68 10.85
CA ILE A 208 -8.20 3.13 11.06
C ILE A 208 -7.98 3.43 12.53
N SER A 209 -7.00 4.30 12.82
CA SER A 209 -6.79 4.92 14.13
C SER A 209 -6.94 6.42 14.01
N LYS A 210 -7.59 7.04 15.00
CA LYS A 210 -7.84 8.48 15.02
C LYS A 210 -6.58 9.32 15.23
N ASP A 211 -5.57 8.76 15.88
CA ASP A 211 -4.34 9.48 16.27
C ASP A 211 -3.03 8.77 15.88
N GLY A 212 -3.12 7.58 15.27
CA GLY A 212 -1.96 6.77 14.85
C GLY A 212 -1.36 5.89 15.92
N LEU A 213 -1.83 5.95 17.16
CA LEU A 213 -1.34 5.13 18.26
C LEU A 213 -2.34 4.09 18.73
N SER A 214 -3.64 4.48 18.89
CA SER A 214 -4.59 3.55 19.49
C SER A 214 -6.01 4.10 19.57
N PRO A 215 -7.03 3.23 19.57
CA PRO A 215 -6.99 1.89 18.98
C PRO A 215 -7.08 1.93 17.47
N TYR A 216 -6.54 0.91 16.81
CA TYR A 216 -6.79 0.65 15.39
C TYR A 216 -8.07 -0.17 15.26
N MET A 217 -9.06 0.34 14.53
CA MET A 217 -10.38 -0.26 14.30
C MET A 217 -10.42 -0.95 12.93
N GLN A 218 -10.77 -2.24 12.88
CA GLN A 218 -10.87 -2.98 11.61
C GLN A 218 -12.14 -2.58 10.85
N LEU A 219 -11.99 -2.27 9.55
CA LEU A 219 -13.11 -1.91 8.67
C LEU A 219 -13.49 -3.04 7.70
N THR A 220 -12.53 -3.83 7.25
CA THR A 220 -12.77 -4.86 6.22
C THR A 220 -12.98 -6.24 6.84
N ASP A 221 -13.88 -7.02 6.28
CA ASP A 221 -14.18 -8.42 6.65
C ASP A 221 -13.39 -9.42 5.81
N LYS A 222 -12.77 -8.97 4.72
CA LYS A 222 -11.93 -9.73 3.81
C LYS A 222 -10.66 -8.97 3.46
N ARG A 223 -9.68 -9.69 2.91
CA ARG A 223 -8.46 -9.07 2.39
C ARG A 223 -8.75 -8.19 1.18
N VAL A 224 -8.06 -7.06 1.11
CA VAL A 224 -8.19 -6.10 0.00
C VAL A 224 -7.23 -6.38 -1.16
N TYR A 225 -6.37 -7.37 -1.05
CA TYR A 225 -5.40 -7.74 -2.09
C TYR A 225 -6.06 -8.29 -3.34
N PRO A 226 -5.35 -8.32 -4.48
CA PRO A 226 -5.89 -8.84 -5.72
C PRO A 226 -6.45 -10.26 -5.56
N ASP A 227 -7.54 -10.55 -6.27
CA ASP A 227 -8.14 -11.88 -6.31
C ASP A 227 -7.40 -12.76 -7.32
N VAL A 228 -6.15 -13.06 -7.00
CA VAL A 228 -5.26 -13.95 -7.77
C VAL A 228 -4.54 -14.89 -6.81
N GLU A 229 -4.03 -15.98 -7.35
CA GLU A 229 -3.17 -16.87 -6.56
C GLU A 229 -1.91 -16.12 -6.11
N GLY A 230 -1.57 -16.21 -4.82
CA GLY A 230 -0.39 -15.59 -4.26
C GLY A 230 -0.23 -15.81 -2.76
N ARG A 231 1.02 -15.75 -2.31
CA ARG A 231 1.40 -15.67 -0.89
C ARG A 231 1.78 -14.24 -0.59
N PHE A 232 0.76 -13.44 -0.28
CA PHE A 232 0.91 -12.01 -0.10
C PHE A 232 1.58 -11.66 1.22
N GLU A 233 2.59 -10.81 1.12
CA GLU A 233 3.34 -10.21 2.23
C GLU A 233 3.72 -8.77 1.90
N ASP A 234 4.26 -8.05 2.88
CA ASP A 234 4.95 -6.79 2.71
C ASP A 234 4.14 -5.72 1.97
N PRO A 235 2.95 -5.39 2.45
CA PRO A 235 2.21 -4.27 1.88
C PRO A 235 2.96 -2.96 2.12
N VAL A 236 2.81 -2.03 1.18
CA VAL A 236 3.10 -0.62 1.38
C VAL A 236 1.92 0.21 0.93
N VAL A 237 1.37 1.01 1.84
CA VAL A 237 0.29 1.95 1.58
C VAL A 237 0.79 3.39 1.70
N TRP A 238 0.38 4.25 0.78
CA TRP A 238 0.61 5.68 0.86
C TRP A 238 -0.56 6.44 0.25
N ARG A 239 -0.62 7.74 0.47
CA ARG A 239 -1.65 8.62 -0.06
C ARG A 239 -1.03 9.86 -0.66
N ASP A 240 -1.42 10.21 -1.89
CA ASP A 240 -1.18 11.52 -2.48
C ASP A 240 -2.38 12.47 -2.28
N GLU A 241 -2.38 13.63 -2.89
CA GLU A 241 -3.50 14.59 -2.81
C GLU A 241 -4.79 14.06 -3.44
N LEU A 242 -4.71 13.04 -4.30
CA LEU A 242 -5.84 12.51 -5.05
C LEU A 242 -6.40 11.21 -4.45
N GLN A 243 -5.53 10.25 -4.11
CA GLN A 243 -5.93 8.87 -3.86
C GLN A 243 -4.96 8.12 -2.94
N TYR A 244 -5.39 6.96 -2.47
CA TYR A 244 -4.52 5.98 -1.83
C TYR A 244 -3.94 5.03 -2.87
N HIS A 245 -2.75 4.55 -2.59
CA HIS A 245 -2.00 3.58 -3.36
C HIS A 245 -1.60 2.43 -2.44
N LEU A 246 -1.61 1.21 -2.96
CA LEU A 246 -1.18 0.01 -2.25
C LEU A 246 -0.38 -0.87 -3.20
N ILE A 247 0.79 -1.30 -2.75
CA ILE A 247 1.53 -2.38 -3.38
C ILE A 247 1.62 -3.53 -2.40
N VAL A 248 1.41 -4.75 -2.88
CA VAL A 248 1.59 -5.97 -2.10
C VAL A 248 2.47 -6.95 -2.87
N ASN A 249 3.39 -7.59 -2.16
CA ASN A 249 4.33 -8.56 -2.70
C ASN A 249 3.79 -10.00 -2.59
N ASP A 250 3.83 -10.75 -3.68
CA ASP A 250 3.76 -12.22 -3.63
C ASP A 250 5.20 -12.76 -3.52
N TRP A 251 5.63 -13.03 -2.29
CA TRP A 251 7.02 -13.35 -2.01
C TRP A 251 7.45 -14.73 -2.56
N LEU A 252 6.53 -15.66 -2.80
CA LEU A 252 6.82 -16.93 -3.47
C LEU A 252 6.83 -16.80 -5.00
N GLY A 253 5.99 -15.92 -5.54
CA GLY A 253 5.92 -15.65 -6.97
C GLY A 253 6.94 -14.63 -7.46
N ARG A 254 7.63 -13.94 -6.57
CA ARG A 254 8.58 -12.85 -6.86
C ARG A 254 7.98 -11.77 -7.77
N ILE A 255 6.73 -11.42 -7.51
CA ILE A 255 5.96 -10.40 -8.23
C ILE A 255 5.18 -9.55 -7.22
N ALA A 256 4.98 -8.29 -7.52
CA ALA A 256 4.11 -7.43 -6.75
C ALA A 256 2.98 -6.84 -7.60
N PHE A 257 1.88 -6.52 -6.94
CA PHE A 257 0.66 -5.99 -7.54
C PHE A 257 0.38 -4.58 -7.02
N TYR A 258 -0.16 -3.74 -7.90
CA TYR A 258 -0.48 -2.35 -7.59
C TYR A 258 -1.99 -2.11 -7.58
N GLN A 259 -2.45 -1.41 -6.56
CA GLN A 259 -3.85 -1.07 -6.35
C GLN A 259 -4.02 0.41 -6.03
N ARG A 260 -5.21 0.94 -6.30
CA ARG A 260 -5.60 2.32 -6.00
C ARG A 260 -6.94 2.36 -5.30
N SER A 261 -7.15 3.38 -4.46
CA SER A 261 -8.43 3.62 -3.78
C SER A 261 -8.67 5.10 -3.55
N LYS A 262 -9.90 5.56 -3.64
CA LYS A 262 -10.27 6.94 -3.29
C LYS A 262 -10.42 7.16 -1.79
N ASP A 263 -10.71 6.09 -1.03
CA ASP A 263 -11.09 6.14 0.39
C ASP A 263 -10.20 5.29 1.30
N GLY A 264 -9.33 4.43 0.73
CA GLY A 264 -8.42 3.54 1.45
C GLY A 264 -9.05 2.22 1.89
N VAL A 265 -10.33 1.98 1.59
CA VAL A 265 -11.06 0.75 1.96
C VAL A 265 -11.48 -0.05 0.72
N HIS A 266 -11.96 0.63 -0.31
CA HIS A 266 -12.36 0.02 -1.59
C HIS A 266 -11.24 0.18 -2.62
N TRP A 267 -10.69 -0.95 -3.07
CA TRP A 267 -9.48 -0.98 -3.90
C TRP A 267 -9.74 -1.51 -5.30
N VAL A 268 -9.13 -0.88 -6.29
CA VAL A 268 -9.07 -1.37 -7.67
C VAL A 268 -7.64 -1.78 -8.01
N THR A 269 -7.48 -2.97 -8.61
CA THR A 269 -6.18 -3.48 -9.05
C THR A 269 -5.90 -3.02 -10.48
N GLU A 270 -4.74 -2.40 -10.73
CA GLU A 270 -4.27 -2.13 -12.08
C GLU A 270 -3.57 -3.34 -12.70
N GLN A 271 -3.64 -3.44 -14.03
CA GLN A 271 -2.96 -4.49 -14.79
C GLN A 271 -1.44 -4.30 -14.75
N GLY A 272 -0.74 -5.43 -14.79
CA GLY A 272 0.70 -5.47 -14.86
C GLY A 272 1.37 -5.52 -13.49
N GLU A 273 2.65 -5.74 -13.53
CA GLU A 273 3.49 -5.89 -12.35
C GLU A 273 3.74 -4.54 -11.67
N ALA A 274 3.66 -4.51 -10.34
CA ALA A 274 4.18 -3.37 -9.59
C ALA A 274 5.72 -3.40 -9.58
N TYR A 275 6.30 -4.56 -9.38
CA TYR A 275 7.73 -4.84 -9.61
C TYR A 275 7.97 -6.34 -9.72
N VAL A 276 9.13 -6.67 -10.27
CA VAL A 276 9.73 -8.02 -10.34
C VAL A 276 11.24 -7.89 -10.13
N PRO A 277 11.98 -8.98 -9.92
CA PRO A 277 13.45 -8.93 -9.92
C PRO A 277 13.99 -8.27 -11.19
N GLY A 278 15.05 -7.45 -11.04
CA GLY A 278 15.67 -6.72 -12.14
C GLY A 278 15.18 -5.28 -12.33
N VAL A 279 14.32 -4.76 -11.44
CA VAL A 279 13.92 -3.32 -11.48
C VAL A 279 15.04 -2.37 -11.04
N SER A 280 16.14 -2.90 -10.49
CA SER A 280 17.32 -2.15 -10.06
C SER A 280 18.29 -2.01 -11.21
N PHE A 281 18.32 -0.85 -11.86
CA PHE A 281 19.23 -0.57 -12.99
C PHE A 281 19.86 0.82 -12.86
N HIS A 282 21.03 0.98 -13.45
CA HIS A 282 21.85 2.18 -13.35
C HIS A 282 21.91 2.95 -14.67
N LYS A 283 22.37 4.21 -14.63
CA LYS A 283 22.47 5.07 -15.81
C LYS A 283 23.48 4.55 -16.84
N ASP A 284 24.49 3.82 -16.40
CA ASP A 284 25.49 3.17 -17.26
C ASP A 284 24.97 1.89 -17.93
N GLY A 285 23.73 1.48 -17.64
CA GLY A 285 23.09 0.28 -18.16
C GLY A 285 23.33 -0.98 -17.33
N ALA A 286 24.06 -0.90 -16.21
CA ALA A 286 24.20 -2.03 -15.29
C ALA A 286 22.85 -2.37 -14.66
N VAL A 287 22.61 -3.66 -14.44
CA VAL A 287 21.40 -4.18 -13.77
C VAL A 287 21.83 -5.04 -12.60
N GLU A 288 21.25 -4.79 -11.45
CA GLU A 288 21.45 -5.63 -10.26
C GLU A 288 20.35 -6.70 -10.22
N HIS A 289 20.72 -7.94 -10.42
CA HIS A 289 19.81 -9.08 -10.42
C HIS A 289 19.67 -9.67 -9.02
N TRP A 290 19.12 -8.89 -8.07
CA TRP A 290 18.77 -9.41 -6.78
C TRP A 290 17.74 -10.54 -6.92
N PHE A 291 17.94 -11.60 -6.17
CA PHE A 291 17.03 -12.75 -6.23
C PHE A 291 15.63 -12.40 -5.72
N LYS A 292 15.55 -11.56 -4.66
CA LYS A 292 14.29 -11.06 -4.11
C LYS A 292 14.33 -9.57 -3.83
N TYR A 293 13.16 -8.95 -4.00
CA TYR A 293 12.81 -7.61 -3.59
C TYR A 293 11.63 -7.71 -2.63
N GLU A 294 11.83 -7.39 -1.36
CA GLU A 294 10.82 -7.48 -0.32
C GLU A 294 10.74 -6.16 0.47
N ARG A 295 9.78 -6.04 1.35
CA ARG A 295 9.60 -4.88 2.24
C ARG A 295 9.64 -3.54 1.51
N PRO A 296 8.88 -3.37 0.40
CA PRO A 296 8.85 -2.09 -0.30
C PRO A 296 8.39 -0.98 0.64
N LYS A 297 9.02 0.18 0.54
CA LYS A 297 8.62 1.41 1.23
C LYS A 297 8.78 2.57 0.28
N VAL A 298 7.91 3.58 0.38
CA VAL A 298 7.97 4.76 -0.49
C VAL A 298 8.43 5.99 0.29
N PHE A 299 9.20 6.85 -0.38
CA PHE A 299 9.40 8.22 0.02
C PHE A 299 8.53 9.11 -0.87
N GLN A 300 7.83 10.07 -0.26
CA GLN A 300 6.84 10.93 -0.92
C GLN A 300 7.34 12.38 -1.00
N ASP A 301 6.98 13.07 -2.10
CA ASP A 301 7.16 14.51 -2.19
C ASP A 301 6.08 15.28 -1.38
N GLU A 302 6.13 16.60 -1.41
CA GLU A 302 5.17 17.47 -0.70
C GLU A 302 3.71 17.34 -1.20
N LYS A 303 3.51 16.70 -2.35
CA LYS A 303 2.18 16.35 -2.90
C LYS A 303 1.75 14.92 -2.55
N GLY A 304 2.55 14.21 -1.79
CA GLY A 304 2.31 12.82 -1.42
C GLY A 304 2.61 11.82 -2.53
N ARG A 305 3.19 12.23 -3.66
CA ARG A 305 3.54 11.31 -4.74
C ARG A 305 4.82 10.54 -4.39
N ALA A 306 4.85 9.25 -4.70
CA ALA A 306 6.04 8.43 -4.53
C ALA A 306 7.14 8.88 -5.50
N VAL A 307 8.30 9.30 -4.97
CA VAL A 307 9.47 9.74 -5.74
C VAL A 307 10.66 8.81 -5.59
N GLN A 308 10.64 7.91 -4.62
CA GLN A 308 11.62 6.85 -4.40
C GLN A 308 10.95 5.65 -3.74
N MET A 309 11.45 4.47 -4.06
CA MET A 309 11.10 3.24 -3.37
C MET A 309 12.34 2.60 -2.75
N ASN A 310 12.25 2.25 -1.47
CA ASN A 310 13.24 1.47 -0.76
C ASN A 310 12.82 0.01 -0.74
N PHE A 311 13.79 -0.89 -0.91
CA PHE A 311 13.60 -2.33 -0.84
C PHE A 311 14.60 -2.99 0.09
N ALA A 312 14.17 -4.02 0.79
CA ALA A 312 15.05 -5.07 1.25
C ALA A 312 15.33 -6.02 0.09
N VAL A 313 16.58 -6.25 -0.22
CA VAL A 313 17.00 -7.16 -1.28
C VAL A 313 17.96 -8.21 -0.74
N ILE A 314 17.92 -9.39 -1.33
CA ILE A 314 18.82 -10.51 -1.03
C ILE A 314 19.19 -11.21 -2.34
N ASP A 315 20.41 -11.71 -2.42
CA ASP A 315 21.00 -12.32 -3.61
C ASP A 315 20.72 -13.82 -3.75
N THR A 316 20.05 -14.42 -2.77
CA THR A 316 19.68 -15.85 -2.77
C THR A 316 18.36 -16.10 -2.04
N ILE A 317 17.98 -17.35 -1.88
CA ILE A 317 16.89 -17.76 -0.99
C ILE A 317 17.32 -17.56 0.46
N LYS A 318 16.47 -16.96 1.30
CA LYS A 318 16.78 -16.56 2.68
C LYS A 318 17.43 -17.65 3.55
N TRP A 319 17.05 -18.90 3.38
CA TRP A 319 17.62 -20.03 4.14
C TRP A 319 18.94 -20.56 3.59
N ASN A 320 19.38 -20.07 2.44
CA ASN A 320 20.71 -20.36 1.88
C ASN A 320 21.76 -19.33 2.28
N ASP A 321 21.34 -18.21 2.84
CA ASP A 321 22.23 -17.20 3.43
C ASP A 321 22.65 -17.69 4.84
N LEU A 322 23.84 -18.24 4.91
CA LEU A 322 24.43 -18.90 6.09
C LEU A 322 25.49 -18.00 6.75
N PRO A 323 25.88 -18.28 8.01
CA PRO A 323 26.89 -17.48 8.70
C PRO A 323 28.22 -17.38 7.94
N ASN A 324 28.71 -16.15 7.74
CA ASN A 324 29.99 -15.86 7.09
C ASN A 324 30.16 -16.44 5.67
N ASP A 325 29.07 -16.72 4.97
CA ASP A 325 29.15 -17.12 3.58
C ASP A 325 29.26 -15.90 2.63
N LYS A 326 29.10 -16.12 1.35
CA LYS A 326 29.18 -15.06 0.33
C LYS A 326 27.85 -14.35 0.09
N HIS A 327 26.76 -14.81 0.70
CA HIS A 327 25.43 -14.23 0.55
C HIS A 327 25.22 -13.06 1.50
N SER A 328 24.37 -12.12 1.12
CA SER A 328 24.03 -10.99 1.97
C SER A 328 22.73 -10.33 1.53
N SER A 329 22.18 -9.54 2.44
CA SER A 329 21.02 -8.70 2.21
C SER A 329 21.31 -7.24 2.55
N LYS A 330 20.65 -6.32 1.84
CA LYS A 330 20.79 -4.88 2.06
C LYS A 330 19.49 -4.13 1.82
N ASN A 331 19.45 -2.86 2.21
CA ASN A 331 18.38 -1.93 1.81
C ASN A 331 18.91 -1.07 0.65
N ILE A 332 18.13 -1.00 -0.44
CA ILE A 332 18.43 -0.16 -1.60
C ILE A 332 17.35 0.88 -1.83
N SER A 333 17.74 1.98 -2.49
CA SER A 333 16.87 3.09 -2.85
C SER A 333 16.80 3.21 -4.37
N ILE A 334 15.59 3.14 -4.94
CA ILE A 334 15.39 3.27 -6.39
C ILE A 334 14.49 4.48 -6.66
N PRO A 335 14.94 5.48 -7.45
CA PRO A 335 14.14 6.64 -7.78
C PRO A 335 12.93 6.27 -8.63
N LEU A 336 11.84 7.03 -8.46
CA LEU A 336 10.60 6.87 -9.20
C LEU A 336 10.24 8.13 -10.00
N ASN A 337 9.68 7.93 -11.18
CA ASN A 337 8.95 8.97 -11.89
C ASN A 337 7.69 9.32 -11.08
N LYS A 338 7.61 10.56 -10.59
CA LYS A 338 6.51 11.03 -9.74
C LYS A 338 5.18 11.23 -10.47
N GLY A 339 5.20 11.25 -11.82
CA GLY A 339 4.03 11.53 -12.64
C GLY A 339 3.66 13.01 -12.73
N MET A 340 2.66 13.31 -13.55
CA MET A 340 2.11 14.65 -13.77
C MET A 340 0.97 14.95 -12.81
N LEU A 341 0.80 16.20 -12.41
CA LEU A 341 -0.39 16.68 -11.74
C LEU A 341 -1.47 17.02 -12.77
N LEU A 342 -2.58 16.31 -12.69
CA LEU A 342 -3.67 16.38 -13.66
C LEU A 342 -5.00 16.75 -13.00
N SER A 343 -5.84 17.51 -13.70
CA SER A 343 -7.21 17.81 -13.28
C SER A 343 -8.13 17.80 -14.50
N VAL A 344 -9.25 17.09 -14.41
CA VAL A 344 -10.35 17.25 -15.37
C VAL A 344 -11.09 18.54 -15.06
N LEU A 345 -11.45 19.28 -16.10
CA LEU A 345 -12.13 20.57 -15.99
C LEU A 345 -13.62 20.47 -16.29
N ASN A 346 -14.12 19.31 -16.70
CA ASN A 346 -15.55 19.05 -16.86
C ASN A 346 -16.22 19.00 -15.48
N GLU A 347 -17.09 19.94 -15.17
CA GLU A 347 -17.80 20.00 -13.88
C GLU A 347 -18.88 18.91 -13.78
N GLU A 348 -19.51 18.57 -14.92
CA GLU A 348 -20.51 17.52 -15.00
C GLU A 348 -19.88 16.15 -15.18
N GLU A 349 -20.59 15.12 -14.72
CA GLU A 349 -20.18 13.71 -14.86
C GLU A 349 -19.93 13.36 -16.34
N ILE A 350 -18.82 12.66 -16.58
CA ILE A 350 -18.47 12.16 -17.91
C ILE A 350 -19.35 10.94 -18.21
N THR A 351 -20.20 11.10 -19.21
CA THR A 351 -21.15 10.07 -19.68
C THR A 351 -20.89 9.71 -21.16
N PRO A 352 -21.53 8.68 -21.70
CA PRO A 352 -21.44 8.38 -23.14
C PRO A 352 -21.86 9.53 -24.08
N SER A 353 -22.64 10.50 -23.59
CA SER A 353 -23.06 11.69 -24.34
C SER A 353 -22.01 12.82 -24.32
N THR A 354 -21.03 12.76 -23.43
CA THR A 354 -19.95 13.75 -23.35
C THR A 354 -19.14 13.75 -24.63
N ARG A 355 -18.97 14.93 -25.24
CA ARG A 355 -18.26 15.06 -26.53
C ARG A 355 -16.76 15.24 -26.36
N THR A 356 -16.36 16.04 -25.37
CA THR A 356 -14.96 16.37 -25.12
C THR A 356 -14.65 16.34 -23.62
N ILE A 357 -13.42 15.96 -23.29
CA ILE A 357 -12.86 16.02 -21.94
C ILE A 357 -11.70 17.00 -21.96
N GLU A 358 -11.73 17.99 -21.08
CA GLU A 358 -10.65 18.95 -20.91
C GLU A 358 -9.79 18.54 -19.70
N VAL A 359 -8.51 18.31 -19.93
CA VAL A 359 -7.59 17.93 -18.86
C VAL A 359 -6.47 18.95 -18.76
N LYS A 360 -6.32 19.52 -17.58
CA LYS A 360 -5.23 20.41 -17.24
C LYS A 360 -4.02 19.62 -16.79
N ILE A 361 -2.86 19.88 -17.38
CA ILE A 361 -1.54 19.43 -16.95
C ILE A 361 -0.86 20.61 -16.27
N ALA A 362 -0.58 20.50 -14.98
CA ALA A 362 0.05 21.55 -14.23
C ALA A 362 1.56 21.66 -14.55
N ALA A 363 2.06 22.88 -14.59
CA ALA A 363 3.49 23.16 -14.61
C ALA A 363 4.10 22.97 -13.21
N GLU A 364 5.28 22.41 -13.17
CA GLU A 364 6.05 22.19 -11.95
C GLU A 364 7.51 22.65 -12.12
N SER A 365 8.25 22.73 -11.03
CA SER A 365 9.71 22.95 -11.12
C SER A 365 10.36 21.86 -11.97
N GLY A 366 11.07 22.26 -13.01
CA GLY A 366 11.73 21.32 -13.96
C GLY A 366 10.80 20.69 -14.99
N PHE A 367 9.51 21.05 -15.05
CA PHE A 367 8.56 20.54 -16.04
C PHE A 367 7.61 21.64 -16.55
N ASN A 368 7.74 21.99 -17.84
CA ASN A 368 6.84 22.91 -18.51
C ASN A 368 5.98 22.15 -19.53
N PRO A 369 4.68 21.88 -19.23
CA PRO A 369 3.85 21.05 -20.10
C PRO A 369 3.63 21.65 -21.49
N GLN A 370 3.77 23.00 -21.67
CA GLN A 370 3.59 23.66 -22.95
C GLN A 370 4.76 23.35 -23.91
N THR A 371 5.96 23.16 -23.39
CA THR A 371 7.17 22.91 -24.19
C THR A 371 7.61 21.46 -24.17
N ASP A 372 7.38 20.74 -23.07
CA ASP A 372 7.99 19.43 -22.86
C ASP A 372 7.11 18.28 -23.34
N VAL A 373 5.78 18.43 -23.31
CA VAL A 373 4.86 17.33 -23.67
C VAL A 373 4.78 17.13 -25.19
N ASP A 374 4.95 15.89 -25.65
CA ASP A 374 4.50 15.47 -26.97
C ASP A 374 2.99 15.16 -26.95
N VAL A 375 2.20 16.19 -27.22
CA VAL A 375 0.72 16.13 -27.14
C VAL A 375 0.14 14.98 -27.99
N LYS A 376 0.71 14.66 -29.15
CA LYS A 376 0.20 13.60 -30.04
C LYS A 376 0.33 12.21 -29.42
N SER A 377 1.30 12.03 -28.53
CA SER A 377 1.53 10.77 -27.83
C SER A 377 0.51 10.47 -26.74
N LEU A 378 -0.20 11.50 -26.22
CA LEU A 378 -1.07 11.37 -25.07
C LEU A 378 -2.28 10.47 -25.34
N ARG A 379 -2.62 9.65 -24.33
CA ARG A 379 -3.87 8.89 -24.23
C ARG A 379 -4.48 9.14 -22.85
N PHE A 380 -5.79 9.34 -22.81
CA PHE A 380 -6.51 9.64 -21.57
C PHE A 380 -7.78 8.79 -21.45
N GLY A 381 -8.13 8.36 -20.24
CA GLY A 381 -9.34 7.59 -19.97
C GLY A 381 -9.19 6.67 -18.77
N SER A 382 -10.07 5.66 -18.66
CA SER A 382 -9.91 4.62 -17.65
C SER A 382 -8.56 3.89 -17.83
N PHE A 383 -8.00 3.41 -16.72
CA PHE A 383 -6.75 2.66 -16.79
C PHE A 383 -6.89 1.38 -17.64
N THR A 384 -8.07 0.77 -17.69
CA THR A 384 -8.38 -0.41 -18.52
C THR A 384 -8.27 -0.15 -20.02
N GLU A 385 -8.44 1.09 -20.45
CA GLU A 385 -8.22 1.49 -21.83
C GLU A 385 -6.80 1.98 -22.07
N VAL A 386 -6.34 2.90 -21.22
CA VAL A 386 -5.06 3.59 -21.42
C VAL A 386 -3.87 2.66 -21.26
N ASN A 387 -3.94 1.67 -20.37
CA ASN A 387 -2.87 0.70 -20.16
C ASN A 387 -2.60 -0.18 -21.40
N PHE A 388 -3.58 -0.31 -22.29
CA PHE A 388 -3.42 -1.02 -23.59
C PHE A 388 -3.21 -0.08 -24.78
N GLY A 389 -2.84 1.19 -24.53
CA GLY A 389 -2.59 2.19 -25.58
C GLY A 389 -3.84 2.72 -26.26
N ARG A 390 -5.03 2.34 -25.75
CA ARG A 390 -6.33 2.86 -26.16
C ARG A 390 -6.65 4.16 -25.41
N GLY A 391 -7.90 4.56 -25.34
CA GLY A 391 -8.34 5.78 -24.71
C GLY A 391 -8.49 6.96 -25.66
N CYS A 392 -8.83 8.10 -25.11
CA CYS A 392 -9.08 9.34 -25.83
C CYS A 392 -7.80 9.88 -26.47
N LYS A 393 -7.94 10.46 -27.68
CA LYS A 393 -6.86 11.18 -28.35
C LYS A 393 -7.08 12.70 -28.24
N PRO A 394 -5.99 13.47 -28.12
CA PRO A 394 -6.06 14.93 -28.07
C PRO A 394 -6.54 15.48 -29.43
N VAL A 395 -7.36 16.54 -29.38
CA VAL A 395 -7.86 17.25 -30.57
C VAL A 395 -7.36 18.70 -30.64
N LYS A 396 -7.12 19.34 -29.51
CA LYS A 396 -6.54 20.69 -29.43
C LYS A 396 -5.94 20.93 -28.05
N THR A 397 -5.17 22.00 -27.94
CA THR A 397 -4.60 22.48 -26.68
C THR A 397 -4.98 23.92 -26.46
N LYS A 398 -4.99 24.34 -25.18
CA LYS A 398 -5.15 25.74 -24.74
C LYS A 398 -4.07 26.02 -23.69
N VAL A 399 -3.58 27.24 -23.66
CA VAL A 399 -2.66 27.72 -22.62
C VAL A 399 -3.46 28.30 -21.45
N SER A 400 -3.09 27.98 -20.21
CA SER A 400 -3.66 28.53 -18.99
C SER A 400 -2.54 28.92 -18.03
N GLY A 401 -2.09 30.17 -18.14
CA GLY A 401 -0.89 30.62 -17.41
C GLY A 401 0.35 29.79 -17.82
N LYS A 402 0.94 29.06 -16.85
CA LYS A 402 2.04 28.12 -17.09
C LYS A 402 1.57 26.72 -17.47
N ASP A 403 0.29 26.40 -17.20
CA ASP A 403 -0.29 25.09 -17.41
C ASP A 403 -0.70 24.86 -18.87
N LEU A 404 -0.89 23.61 -19.24
CA LEU A 404 -1.41 23.18 -20.53
C LEU A 404 -2.76 22.48 -20.34
N ILE A 405 -3.80 22.97 -21.03
CA ILE A 405 -5.07 22.27 -21.13
C ILE A 405 -5.08 21.49 -22.44
N VAL A 406 -5.30 20.18 -22.33
CA VAL A 406 -5.45 19.28 -23.47
C VAL A 406 -6.92 18.91 -23.58
N VAL A 407 -7.51 19.12 -24.75
CA VAL A 407 -8.88 18.73 -25.06
C VAL A 407 -8.85 17.40 -25.80
N PHE A 408 -9.52 16.41 -25.23
CA PHE A 408 -9.66 15.07 -25.80
C PHE A 408 -11.06 14.88 -26.37
N LYS A 409 -11.16 14.06 -27.43
CA LYS A 409 -12.45 13.55 -27.89
C LYS A 409 -12.88 12.44 -26.93
N ALA A 410 -14.01 12.59 -26.21
CA ALA A 410 -14.41 11.70 -25.12
C ALA A 410 -14.70 10.24 -25.54
N LYS A 411 -15.00 10.02 -26.82
CA LYS A 411 -15.25 8.66 -27.36
C LYS A 411 -14.04 7.75 -27.13
N GLY A 412 -14.25 6.62 -26.47
CA GLY A 412 -13.21 5.63 -26.16
C GLY A 412 -12.46 5.92 -24.86
N SER A 413 -12.96 6.81 -23.99
CA SER A 413 -12.38 7.05 -22.66
C SER A 413 -12.47 5.84 -21.75
N GLY A 414 -13.50 5.02 -21.87
CA GLY A 414 -13.80 3.94 -20.91
C GLY A 414 -14.17 4.42 -19.52
N ILE A 415 -14.36 5.73 -19.33
CA ILE A 415 -14.75 6.30 -18.03
C ILE A 415 -16.22 5.95 -17.75
N THR A 416 -16.47 5.37 -16.58
CA THR A 416 -17.78 5.03 -16.04
C THR A 416 -18.02 5.80 -14.75
N SER A 417 -19.22 5.68 -14.16
CA SER A 417 -19.55 6.27 -12.85
C SER A 417 -18.64 5.76 -11.70
N ASP A 418 -18.01 4.60 -11.86
CA ASP A 418 -17.11 4.01 -10.86
C ASP A 418 -15.66 4.54 -10.98
N GLU A 419 -15.33 5.23 -12.08
CA GLU A 419 -14.01 5.82 -12.25
C GLU A 419 -13.84 7.04 -11.34
N PHE A 420 -12.81 7.02 -10.51
CA PHE A 420 -12.52 8.14 -9.61
C PHE A 420 -11.24 8.91 -9.98
N ALA A 421 -10.33 8.31 -10.74
CA ALA A 421 -9.06 8.92 -11.13
C ALA A 421 -8.60 8.38 -12.49
N PRO A 422 -9.15 8.89 -13.61
CA PRO A 422 -8.76 8.47 -14.94
C PRO A 422 -7.28 8.77 -15.20
N LYS A 423 -6.66 7.88 -15.97
CA LYS A 423 -5.22 7.86 -16.23
C LYS A 423 -4.86 8.57 -17.53
N MET A 424 -3.72 9.23 -17.55
CA MET A 424 -3.05 9.72 -18.74
C MET A 424 -1.70 9.04 -18.89
N ILE A 425 -1.36 8.61 -20.11
CA ILE A 425 -0.04 8.14 -20.49
C ILE A 425 0.40 8.86 -21.76
N GLY A 426 1.70 9.10 -21.87
CA GLY A 426 2.32 9.67 -23.08
C GLY A 426 3.82 9.77 -22.94
N LYS A 427 4.42 10.68 -23.72
CA LYS A 427 5.85 10.94 -23.72
C LYS A 427 6.12 12.44 -23.71
N ASP A 428 7.26 12.82 -23.18
CA ASP A 428 7.83 14.13 -23.45
C ASP A 428 8.49 14.17 -24.86
N LYS A 429 8.90 15.35 -25.29
CA LYS A 429 9.59 15.52 -26.59
C LYS A 429 10.97 14.86 -26.66
N LYS A 430 11.53 14.43 -25.52
CA LYS A 430 12.77 13.66 -25.43
C LYS A 430 12.52 12.14 -25.46
N GLY A 431 11.24 11.72 -25.47
CA GLY A 431 10.83 10.32 -25.47
C GLY A 431 10.68 9.71 -24.08
N ASN A 432 10.88 10.46 -23.00
CA ASN A 432 10.68 9.96 -21.64
C ASN A 432 9.19 9.74 -21.38
N MET A 433 8.88 8.72 -20.60
CA MET A 433 7.53 8.38 -20.23
C MET A 433 6.89 9.46 -19.34
N LEU A 434 5.68 9.86 -19.71
CA LEU A 434 4.78 10.67 -18.91
C LEU A 434 3.57 9.84 -18.50
N TYR A 435 3.14 9.97 -17.23
CA TYR A 435 1.89 9.40 -16.74
C TYR A 435 1.31 10.30 -15.65
N GLY A 436 0.04 10.10 -15.33
CA GLY A 436 -0.62 10.75 -14.21
C GLY A 436 -2.06 10.31 -14.07
N TYR A 437 -2.64 10.64 -12.94
CA TYR A 437 -4.06 10.41 -12.66
C TYR A 437 -4.75 11.76 -12.47
N ALA A 438 -5.92 11.91 -13.05
CA ALA A 438 -6.63 13.19 -13.04
C ALA A 438 -7.74 13.20 -11.99
N ARG A 439 -7.83 14.27 -11.22
CA ARG A 439 -8.96 14.54 -10.33
C ARG A 439 -10.21 14.82 -11.15
N LEU A 440 -11.33 14.19 -10.78
CA LEU A 440 -12.65 14.45 -11.33
C LEU A 440 -13.40 15.40 -10.38
N PRO A 441 -13.91 16.56 -10.84
CA PRO A 441 -14.54 17.55 -9.95
C PRO A 441 -15.79 17.07 -9.22
N TYR A 442 -16.53 16.16 -9.84
CA TYR A 442 -17.80 15.61 -9.33
C TYR A 442 -17.61 14.38 -8.42
N VAL A 443 -16.39 13.90 -8.18
CA VAL A 443 -16.12 12.74 -7.31
C VAL A 443 -15.85 13.21 -5.89
N ASN A 444 -16.53 12.60 -4.92
CA ASN A 444 -16.24 12.80 -3.51
C ASN A 444 -15.03 11.95 -3.08
N TYR A 445 -13.89 12.60 -2.83
CA TYR A 445 -12.65 11.97 -2.35
C TYR A 445 -12.55 11.90 -0.82
N ARG A 446 -13.57 12.33 -0.13
CA ARG A 446 -13.64 12.31 1.33
C ARG A 446 -14.97 11.70 1.78
N PRO A 447 -15.32 10.47 1.32
CA PRO A 447 -16.61 9.90 1.61
C PRO A 447 -16.78 9.57 3.09
N ALA A 448 -18.03 9.39 3.51
CA ALA A 448 -18.35 8.66 4.73
C ALA A 448 -17.97 7.18 4.56
N LEU A 449 -17.55 6.54 5.66
CA LEU A 449 -17.23 5.11 5.72
C LEU A 449 -18.00 4.50 6.89
N LEU A 450 -19.19 4.00 6.61
CA LEU A 450 -20.03 3.38 7.61
C LEU A 450 -19.55 1.95 7.89
N SER A 451 -19.42 1.63 9.16
CA SER A 451 -19.01 0.30 9.61
C SER A 451 -19.84 -0.13 10.82
N ALA A 452 -20.46 -1.29 10.72
CA ALA A 452 -21.20 -1.89 11.82
C ALA A 452 -20.31 -2.78 12.70
N ARG A 453 -20.77 -3.03 13.93
CA ARG A 453 -20.36 -4.19 14.73
C ARG A 453 -21.34 -5.35 14.49
N ARG A 454 -20.95 -6.55 14.91
CA ARG A 454 -21.84 -7.72 14.92
C ARG A 454 -23.11 -7.37 15.69
N PRO A 455 -24.30 -7.64 15.13
CA PRO A 455 -25.56 -7.49 15.86
C PRO A 455 -25.59 -8.32 17.14
N LEU A 456 -26.06 -7.72 18.24
CA LEU A 456 -26.19 -8.37 19.53
C LEU A 456 -27.65 -8.37 19.97
N PHE A 457 -28.15 -9.50 20.47
CA PHE A 457 -29.50 -9.57 21.01
C PHE A 457 -29.58 -8.86 22.36
N ASP A 458 -30.38 -7.79 22.42
CA ASP A 458 -30.71 -7.06 23.67
C ASP A 458 -31.92 -7.71 24.35
N LYS A 459 -31.66 -8.46 25.41
CA LYS A 459 -32.72 -9.20 26.16
C LYS A 459 -33.72 -8.28 26.85
N GLU A 460 -33.32 -7.07 27.21
CA GLU A 460 -34.20 -6.12 27.91
C GLU A 460 -35.18 -5.47 26.94
N LYS A 461 -34.75 -5.19 25.74
CA LYS A 461 -35.54 -4.53 24.69
C LYS A 461 -36.18 -5.51 23.71
N GLY A 462 -35.79 -6.77 23.74
CA GLY A 462 -36.36 -7.82 22.88
C GLY A 462 -36.03 -7.68 21.41
N GLY A 463 -34.80 -7.22 21.03
CA GLY A 463 -34.42 -7.01 19.66
C GLY A 463 -32.92 -7.10 19.41
N LEU A 464 -32.52 -6.96 18.13
CA LEU A 464 -31.11 -6.91 17.73
C LEU A 464 -30.60 -5.47 17.79
N LYS A 465 -29.60 -5.24 18.64
CA LYS A 465 -28.85 -3.98 18.71
C LYS A 465 -27.68 -4.01 17.75
N VAL A 466 -27.56 -2.99 16.90
CA VAL A 466 -26.46 -2.82 15.94
C VAL A 466 -25.78 -1.48 16.18
N GLU A 467 -24.51 -1.51 16.54
CA GLU A 467 -23.68 -0.30 16.61
C GLU A 467 -23.10 0.01 15.25
N ILE A 468 -23.28 1.24 14.78
CA ILE A 468 -22.76 1.76 13.52
C ILE A 468 -21.92 2.99 13.81
N GLN A 469 -20.75 3.07 13.16
CA GLN A 469 -19.84 4.21 13.28
C GLN A 469 -19.41 4.69 11.90
N ASN A 470 -19.28 6.00 11.73
CA ASN A 470 -18.71 6.61 10.54
C ASN A 470 -17.20 6.83 10.71
N PHE A 471 -16.38 6.06 9.98
CA PHE A 471 -14.92 6.22 9.93
C PHE A 471 -14.45 7.09 8.75
N GLY A 472 -15.39 7.66 8.01
CA GLY A 472 -15.12 8.53 6.87
C GLY A 472 -14.72 9.94 7.25
N LEU A 473 -14.55 10.77 6.22
CA LEU A 473 -14.06 12.15 6.34
C LEU A 473 -15.16 13.19 6.13
N SER A 474 -16.37 12.77 5.80
CA SER A 474 -17.57 13.60 5.70
C SER A 474 -18.74 12.97 6.44
N ALA A 475 -19.80 13.75 6.66
CA ALA A 475 -21.07 13.24 7.16
C ALA A 475 -21.64 12.18 6.21
N SER A 476 -22.35 11.20 6.77
CA SER A 476 -23.02 10.18 5.95
C SER A 476 -24.21 10.77 5.21
N GLU A 477 -24.40 10.33 3.98
CA GLU A 477 -25.61 10.56 3.22
C GLU A 477 -26.81 9.86 3.87
N PRO A 478 -28.07 10.22 3.51
CA PRO A 478 -29.25 9.50 3.96
C PRO A 478 -29.13 8.01 3.64
N THR A 479 -29.13 7.18 4.66
CA THR A 479 -28.81 5.76 4.58
C THR A 479 -29.88 4.94 5.29
N GLU A 480 -30.28 3.81 4.72
CA GLU A 480 -31.08 2.79 5.37
C GLU A 480 -30.20 1.58 5.70
N VAL A 481 -30.47 0.95 6.81
CA VAL A 481 -29.71 -0.22 7.29
C VAL A 481 -30.64 -1.42 7.37
N GLU A 482 -30.16 -2.54 6.87
CA GLU A 482 -30.81 -3.85 6.91
C GLU A 482 -29.93 -4.86 7.62
N VAL A 483 -30.51 -5.68 8.50
CA VAL A 483 -29.81 -6.80 9.12
C VAL A 483 -30.30 -8.10 8.51
N ILE A 484 -29.40 -8.95 8.09
CA ILE A 484 -29.68 -10.31 7.60
C ILE A 484 -29.11 -11.28 8.65
N CYS A 485 -29.95 -12.14 9.20
CA CYS A 485 -29.58 -13.17 10.15
C CYS A 485 -29.86 -14.55 9.55
N ASN A 486 -28.83 -15.40 9.43
CA ASN A 486 -28.91 -16.74 8.80
C ASN A 486 -29.69 -16.73 7.44
N GLY A 487 -29.46 -15.69 6.63
CA GLY A 487 -30.11 -15.49 5.34
C GLY A 487 -31.52 -14.87 5.40
N SER A 488 -32.08 -14.62 6.59
CA SER A 488 -33.38 -13.97 6.76
C SER A 488 -33.20 -12.46 7.00
N SER A 489 -33.79 -11.65 6.12
CA SER A 489 -33.74 -10.19 6.16
C SER A 489 -34.70 -9.62 7.22
N GLN A 490 -34.26 -8.59 7.92
CA GLN A 490 -35.06 -7.76 8.81
C GLN A 490 -35.50 -6.49 8.08
N ARG A 491 -36.53 -5.82 8.64
CA ARG A 491 -37.01 -4.53 8.08
C ARG A 491 -35.86 -3.52 8.05
N ARG A 492 -35.80 -2.74 6.98
CA ARG A 492 -34.88 -1.60 6.87
C ARG A 492 -35.24 -0.49 7.84
N ILE A 493 -34.23 0.09 8.47
CA ILE A 493 -34.36 1.22 9.39
C ILE A 493 -33.49 2.37 8.88
N ALA A 494 -34.05 3.58 8.87
CA ALA A 494 -33.29 4.78 8.51
C ALA A 494 -32.23 5.07 9.58
N LEU A 495 -30.99 5.29 9.14
CA LEU A 495 -29.89 5.76 9.96
C LEU A 495 -29.89 7.30 9.94
N LYS A 496 -29.76 7.94 11.10
CA LYS A 496 -29.51 9.38 11.12
C LYS A 496 -28.16 9.70 10.45
N THR A 497 -27.99 10.90 9.92
CA THR A 497 -26.71 11.35 9.43
C THR A 497 -25.65 11.30 10.53
N LEU A 498 -24.56 10.56 10.31
CA LEU A 498 -23.44 10.45 11.23
C LEU A 498 -22.29 11.34 10.79
N GLN A 499 -21.83 12.21 11.68
CA GLN A 499 -20.59 12.96 11.47
C GLN A 499 -19.36 12.01 11.55
N PRO A 500 -18.16 12.42 11.03
CA PRO A 500 -16.95 11.63 11.20
C PRO A 500 -16.73 11.20 12.66
N TYR A 501 -16.50 9.90 12.85
CA TYR A 501 -16.34 9.18 14.14
C TYR A 501 -17.58 9.12 15.03
N GLU A 502 -18.74 9.68 14.63
CA GLU A 502 -19.99 9.54 15.36
C GLU A 502 -20.51 8.10 15.33
N ILE A 503 -21.13 7.69 16.45
CA ILE A 503 -21.71 6.36 16.65
C ILE A 503 -23.22 6.48 16.83
N GLU A 504 -23.97 5.54 16.25
CA GLU A 504 -25.39 5.31 16.46
C GLU A 504 -25.65 3.84 16.77
N CYS A 505 -26.65 3.58 17.62
CA CYS A 505 -27.13 2.24 17.93
C CYS A 505 -28.57 2.09 17.42
N LEU A 506 -28.76 1.26 16.42
CA LEU A 506 -30.09 0.92 15.91
C LEU A 506 -30.63 -0.31 16.64
N MET A 507 -31.96 -0.37 16.80
CA MET A 507 -32.70 -1.51 17.33
C MET A 507 -33.60 -2.08 16.26
N PHE A 508 -33.44 -3.37 15.96
CA PHE A 508 -34.28 -4.12 15.04
C PHE A 508 -35.17 -5.05 15.84
N ASP A 509 -36.48 -4.96 15.60
CA ASP A 509 -37.44 -5.89 16.21
C ASP A 509 -37.12 -7.30 15.71
N SER A 510 -37.01 -8.26 16.57
CA SER A 510 -36.70 -9.63 16.20
C SER A 510 -37.66 -10.57 16.93
N ASP A 511 -38.52 -11.22 16.15
CA ASP A 511 -39.39 -12.30 16.63
C ASP A 511 -38.59 -13.61 16.86
N MET A 512 -37.32 -13.62 16.57
CA MET A 512 -36.46 -14.78 16.68
C MET A 512 -35.68 -14.76 18.00
N LEU A 513 -36.02 -15.68 18.88
CA LEU A 513 -35.24 -16.09 20.06
C LEU A 513 -33.87 -16.69 19.64
N LEU A 514 -33.03 -15.93 18.99
CA LEU A 514 -31.70 -16.39 18.54
C LEU A 514 -30.61 -15.77 19.43
N SER A 515 -30.42 -16.36 20.59
CA SER A 515 -29.16 -16.27 21.33
C SER A 515 -28.15 -17.33 20.82
N ASP A 516 -28.05 -17.49 19.48
CA ASP A 516 -27.08 -18.43 18.90
C ASP A 516 -25.80 -17.67 18.59
N ASP A 517 -24.76 -17.92 19.37
CA ASP A 517 -23.41 -17.37 19.15
C ASP A 517 -22.84 -17.79 17.76
N ASN A 518 -23.42 -18.78 17.12
CA ASN A 518 -23.05 -19.28 15.79
C ASN A 518 -23.88 -18.68 14.65
N ALA A 519 -24.84 -17.79 14.92
CA ALA A 519 -25.61 -17.16 13.87
C ALA A 519 -24.72 -16.31 12.96
N SER A 520 -24.90 -16.45 11.64
CA SER A 520 -24.28 -15.54 10.67
C SER A 520 -25.07 -14.25 10.57
N TYR A 521 -24.37 -13.14 10.59
CA TYR A 521 -24.97 -11.82 10.43
C TYR A 521 -24.37 -11.07 9.28
N GLU A 522 -25.21 -10.34 8.53
CA GLU A 522 -24.79 -9.32 7.59
C GLU A 522 -25.52 -8.01 7.92
N VAL A 523 -24.80 -6.90 7.91
CA VAL A 523 -25.35 -5.55 8.03
C VAL A 523 -25.13 -4.84 6.72
N VAL A 524 -26.22 -4.47 6.05
CA VAL A 524 -26.20 -3.92 4.69
C VAL A 524 -26.69 -2.48 4.71
N PHE A 525 -25.97 -1.61 4.05
CA PHE A 525 -26.24 -0.18 3.96
C PHE A 525 -26.76 0.16 2.56
N PHE A 526 -27.83 0.93 2.50
CA PHE A 526 -28.47 1.35 1.26
C PHE A 526 -28.56 2.87 1.18
N GLN A 527 -28.20 3.43 0.02
CA GLN A 527 -28.41 4.83 -0.33
C GLN A 527 -29.20 4.89 -1.63
N GLU A 528 -30.26 5.70 -1.65
CA GLU A 528 -31.20 5.76 -2.79
C GLU A 528 -31.69 4.39 -3.28
N GLY A 529 -31.88 3.45 -2.34
CA GLY A 529 -32.33 2.09 -2.61
C GLY A 529 -31.24 1.13 -3.15
N LYS A 530 -30.02 1.60 -3.38
CA LYS A 530 -28.89 0.79 -3.84
C LYS A 530 -28.01 0.38 -2.65
N GLU A 531 -27.56 -0.88 -2.65
CA GLU A 531 -26.55 -1.36 -1.70
C GLU A 531 -25.23 -0.63 -1.95
N VAL A 532 -24.68 -0.01 -0.90
CA VAL A 532 -23.41 0.74 -0.95
C VAL A 532 -22.31 0.12 -0.09
N GLU A 533 -22.70 -0.64 0.94
CA GLU A 533 -21.75 -1.30 1.83
C GLU A 533 -22.38 -2.54 2.47
N ARG A 534 -21.56 -3.55 2.77
CA ARG A 534 -21.98 -4.78 3.45
C ARG A 534 -20.91 -5.27 4.41
N ASN A 535 -21.26 -5.42 5.67
CA ASN A 535 -20.39 -6.00 6.69
C ASN A 535 -20.87 -7.40 7.07
N LYS A 536 -19.95 -8.37 7.15
CA LYS A 536 -20.23 -9.79 7.46
C LYS A 536 -19.57 -10.20 8.78
N PHE A 537 -20.29 -11.06 9.55
CA PHE A 537 -19.84 -11.49 10.87
C PHE A 537 -20.09 -12.98 11.07
#